data_dc995e1dfec9b3edb2a591efcc531587
#
_entry.id   dc995e1dfec9b3edb2a591efcc531587
#
_cell.length_a   1.000
_cell.length_b   1.000
_cell.length_c   1.000
_cell.angle_alpha   90.00
_cell.angle_beta   90.00
_cell.angle_gamma   90.00
#
_symmetry.space_group_name_H-M   'P 1'
#
loop_
_entity.id
_entity.type
_entity.pdbx_description
1 polymer ?
#
loop_
_entity_poly.entity_id
_entity_poly.type
_entity_poly.pdbx_seq_one_letter_code
_entity_poly.pdbx_strand_id
1 'polypeptide(L)'
;LSYTPDNLDFILNQGESAFSLMTIANIGEEGSVLSYSVSKSGISPFEVSGGGPDDFGYLWSDSEIEDATEYNWIDIADIGNQLSFSHNDVAAEPVNMGFEFPFYGQGYTQCTINPNGWVGFGEDNVAFSNTSLPSESAPQPAIFGFWDDLNPISSDQGGCPTGSGNVYTYSENDMFVVWFDHVARCASGDGVTGIY
;
A
#
# COMPACT_ATOMS: atom_id res chain seq x y z
N LEU A 1 44.33 3.55 10.86
CA LEU A 1 43.21 2.73 10.48
C LEU A 1 43.58 1.81 9.33
N SER A 2 43.29 0.55 9.44
CA SER A 2 43.34 -0.39 8.32
C SER A 2 42.04 -1.19 8.26
N TYR A 3 41.69 -1.65 7.09
CA TYR A 3 40.54 -2.53 6.85
C TYR A 3 40.83 -3.54 5.74
N THR A 4 40.29 -4.71 5.88
CA THR A 4 40.47 -5.80 4.91
C THR A 4 39.24 -6.69 4.87
N PRO A 5 38.73 -6.99 3.67
CA PRO A 5 39.14 -6.44 2.38
C PRO A 5 38.75 -4.95 2.22
N ASP A 6 39.33 -4.26 1.27
CA ASP A 6 39.04 -2.86 0.96
C ASP A 6 37.78 -2.68 0.09
N ASN A 7 37.26 -3.79 -0.44
CA ASN A 7 36.02 -3.85 -1.17
C ASN A 7 35.30 -5.19 -0.93
N LEU A 8 33.97 -5.18 -0.92
CA LEU A 8 33.11 -6.35 -0.83
C LEU A 8 32.07 -6.29 -1.94
N ASP A 9 32.24 -7.15 -2.95
CA ASP A 9 31.31 -7.25 -4.07
C ASP A 9 30.52 -8.56 -3.96
N PHE A 10 29.19 -8.46 -4.12
CA PHE A 10 28.29 -9.59 -4.17
C PHE A 10 27.47 -9.54 -5.44
N ILE A 11 27.35 -10.67 -6.11
CA ILE A 11 26.40 -10.88 -7.20
C ILE A 11 25.39 -11.92 -6.70
N LEU A 12 24.16 -11.50 -6.46
CA LEU A 12 23.11 -12.33 -5.87
C LEU A 12 21.90 -12.38 -6.79
N ASN A 13 21.27 -13.54 -6.87
CA ASN A 13 19.94 -13.64 -7.47
C ASN A 13 18.87 -13.29 -6.45
N GLN A 14 17.66 -13.06 -6.93
CA GLN A 14 16.53 -12.74 -6.06
C GLN A 14 16.32 -13.82 -4.99
N GLY A 15 16.20 -13.41 -3.73
CA GLY A 15 16.03 -14.30 -2.59
C GLY A 15 17.32 -14.91 -2.05
N GLU A 16 18.48 -14.64 -2.67
CA GLU A 16 19.77 -15.04 -2.14
C GLU A 16 20.31 -14.00 -1.14
N SER A 17 21.07 -14.47 -0.18
CA SER A 17 21.81 -13.63 0.77
C SER A 17 23.26 -14.08 0.84
N ALA A 18 24.17 -13.13 1.01
CA ALA A 18 25.56 -13.41 1.27
C ALA A 18 26.09 -12.53 2.40
N PHE A 19 27.10 -13.02 3.06
CA PHE A 19 27.81 -12.26 4.07
C PHE A 19 29.31 -12.46 3.90
N SER A 20 30.06 -11.43 4.29
CA SER A 20 31.52 -11.50 4.35
C SER A 20 32.00 -10.75 5.56
N LEU A 21 33.15 -11.15 6.04
CA LEU A 21 33.78 -10.52 7.18
C LEU A 21 34.71 -9.40 6.69
N MET A 22 34.49 -8.20 7.22
CA MET A 22 35.42 -7.09 7.09
C MET A 22 36.09 -6.85 8.44
N THR A 23 37.41 -6.83 8.48
CA THR A 23 38.17 -6.49 9.67
C THR A 23 38.59 -5.02 9.62
N ILE A 24 38.23 -4.28 10.66
CA ILE A 24 38.65 -2.88 10.85
C ILE A 24 39.59 -2.88 12.07
N ALA A 25 40.80 -2.36 11.88
CA ALA A 25 41.79 -2.31 12.93
C ALA A 25 42.28 -0.90 13.19
N ASN A 26 42.42 -0.56 14.47
CA ASN A 26 43.12 0.64 14.91
C ASN A 26 44.62 0.34 14.94
N ILE A 27 45.35 0.93 14.01
CA ILE A 27 46.83 0.84 13.91
C ILE A 27 47.52 2.12 14.43
N GLY A 28 46.79 2.95 15.18
CA GLY A 28 47.36 4.15 15.84
C GLY A 28 48.23 3.79 17.05
N GLU A 29 48.72 4.83 17.71
CA GLU A 29 49.52 4.69 18.94
C GLU A 29 48.69 4.11 20.10
N GLU A 30 49.38 3.57 21.11
CA GLU A 30 48.71 3.04 22.31
C GLU A 30 47.81 4.10 22.97
N GLY A 31 46.56 3.72 23.22
CA GLY A 31 45.56 4.62 23.80
C GLY A 31 44.75 5.43 22.79
N SER A 32 45.06 5.31 21.48
CA SER A 32 44.22 5.96 20.45
C SER A 32 42.83 5.31 20.34
N VAL A 33 41.81 6.12 20.14
CA VAL A 33 40.42 5.67 20.00
C VAL A 33 40.07 5.56 18.54
N LEU A 34 39.51 4.40 18.12
CA LEU A 34 38.94 4.20 16.82
C LEU A 34 37.45 4.62 16.85
N SER A 35 37.10 5.63 16.06
CA SER A 35 35.71 5.98 15.77
C SER A 35 35.41 5.69 14.30
N TYR A 36 34.34 4.96 14.03
CA TYR A 36 33.90 4.68 12.67
C TYR A 36 32.38 4.70 12.61
N SER A 37 31.87 4.95 11.44
CA SER A 37 30.46 4.77 11.11
C SER A 37 30.34 3.84 9.90
N VAL A 38 29.31 3.01 9.91
CA VAL A 38 28.97 2.18 8.76
C VAL A 38 27.70 2.76 8.18
N SER A 39 27.77 3.18 6.94
CA SER A 39 26.59 3.62 6.19
C SER A 39 26.45 2.76 4.94
N LYS A 40 25.22 2.38 4.61
CA LYS A 40 24.89 1.83 3.31
C LYS A 40 24.86 3.00 2.32
N SER A 41 25.82 3.09 1.44
CA SER A 41 25.71 3.90 0.24
C SER A 41 25.51 2.95 -0.93
N GLY A 42 24.26 2.69 -1.27
CA GLY A 42 23.94 2.15 -2.56
C GLY A 42 23.79 3.33 -3.50
N ILE A 43 24.64 3.45 -4.49
CA ILE A 43 24.28 4.16 -5.70
C ILE A 43 23.39 3.17 -6.45
N SER A 44 22.11 3.11 -6.10
CA SER A 44 21.11 2.79 -7.09
C SER A 44 20.90 4.08 -7.88
N PRO A 45 21.18 4.13 -9.16
CA PRO A 45 20.73 5.25 -10.00
C PRO A 45 19.19 5.30 -10.08
N PHE A 46 18.53 4.34 -9.48
CA PHE A 46 17.10 4.26 -9.24
C PHE A 46 16.87 4.36 -7.74
N GLU A 47 16.04 5.27 -7.31
CA GLU A 47 15.49 5.23 -5.95
C GLU A 47 14.84 3.85 -5.80
N VAL A 48 15.26 3.08 -4.80
CA VAL A 48 14.68 1.76 -4.55
C VAL A 48 13.30 2.01 -3.98
N SER A 49 12.29 2.00 -4.83
CA SER A 49 10.89 2.10 -4.43
C SER A 49 10.39 0.75 -3.92
N GLY A 50 10.88 0.37 -2.77
CA GLY A 50 10.53 -0.85 -2.07
C GLY A 50 11.03 -0.81 -0.64
N GLY A 51 10.45 -1.62 0.23
CA GLY A 51 10.83 -1.64 1.64
C GLY A 51 10.20 -2.77 2.43
N GLY A 52 10.43 -2.73 3.72
CA GLY A 52 10.07 -3.77 4.65
C GLY A 52 11.28 -4.63 5.07
N PRO A 53 11.05 -5.78 5.72
CA PRO A 53 9.73 -6.23 6.14
C PRO A 53 9.14 -5.35 7.26
N ASP A 54 7.81 -5.33 7.37
CA ASP A 54 7.14 -4.88 8.57
C ASP A 54 7.30 -5.92 9.72
N ASP A 55 6.72 -5.66 10.89
CA ASP A 55 6.84 -6.56 12.04
C ASP A 55 6.20 -7.94 11.80
N PHE A 56 5.30 -8.08 10.84
CA PHE A 56 4.69 -9.34 10.44
C PHE A 56 5.50 -10.06 9.34
N GLY A 57 6.26 -9.33 8.54
CA GLY A 57 7.09 -9.85 7.47
C GLY A 57 6.66 -9.43 6.05
N TYR A 58 5.70 -8.50 5.89
CA TYR A 58 5.32 -7.98 4.60
C TYR A 58 6.40 -7.07 4.02
N LEU A 59 6.63 -7.24 2.73
CA LEU A 59 7.47 -6.38 1.90
C LEU A 59 6.59 -5.62 0.92
N TRP A 60 7.02 -4.46 0.48
CA TRP A 60 6.39 -3.74 -0.60
C TRP A 60 7.40 -3.39 -1.70
N SER A 61 6.93 -3.35 -2.92
CA SER A 61 7.68 -2.88 -4.07
C SER A 61 6.73 -2.24 -5.08
N ASP A 62 7.25 -1.38 -5.94
CA ASP A 62 6.51 -0.82 -7.06
C ASP A 62 7.15 -1.16 -8.40
N SER A 63 6.55 -0.68 -9.49
CA SER A 63 6.99 -0.94 -10.86
C SER A 63 8.23 -0.15 -11.29
N GLU A 64 8.76 0.73 -10.45
CA GLU A 64 9.99 1.49 -10.72
C GLU A 64 11.25 0.65 -10.43
N ILE A 65 11.09 -0.50 -9.75
CA ILE A 65 12.19 -1.43 -9.48
C ILE A 65 12.32 -2.41 -10.64
N GLU A 66 13.49 -2.47 -11.26
CA GLU A 66 13.81 -3.46 -12.29
C GLU A 66 13.63 -4.89 -11.74
N ASP A 67 12.96 -5.75 -12.49
CA ASP A 67 12.65 -7.14 -12.12
C ASP A 67 11.74 -7.34 -10.88
N ALA A 68 11.10 -6.29 -10.37
CA ALA A 68 10.17 -6.41 -9.24
C ALA A 68 8.72 -6.64 -9.72
N THR A 69 7.85 -5.66 -9.54
CA THR A 69 6.43 -5.77 -9.89
C THR A 69 6.17 -5.06 -11.21
N GLU A 70 5.69 -5.79 -12.22
CA GLU A 70 5.24 -5.17 -13.46
C GLU A 70 3.87 -4.51 -13.25
N TYR A 71 3.72 -3.29 -13.75
CA TYR A 71 2.41 -2.65 -13.83
C TYR A 71 1.58 -3.34 -14.91
N ASN A 72 0.49 -3.98 -14.50
CA ASN A 72 -0.45 -4.63 -15.39
C ASN A 72 -1.89 -4.23 -15.01
N TRP A 73 -2.45 -3.30 -15.79
CA TRP A 73 -3.82 -2.85 -15.56
C TRP A 73 -4.83 -3.93 -15.97
N ILE A 74 -5.76 -4.23 -15.06
CA ILE A 74 -6.86 -5.17 -15.31
C ILE A 74 -8.14 -4.35 -15.46
N ASP A 75 -8.59 -4.17 -16.69
CA ASP A 75 -9.84 -3.47 -16.97
C ASP A 75 -11.03 -4.39 -16.68
N ILE A 76 -11.85 -3.99 -15.74
CA ILE A 76 -13.05 -4.74 -15.34
C ILE A 76 -14.35 -3.99 -15.64
N ALA A 77 -14.33 -2.93 -16.45
CA ALA A 77 -15.51 -2.11 -16.74
C ALA A 77 -16.67 -2.92 -17.29
N ASP A 78 -16.38 -3.86 -18.19
CA ASP A 78 -17.40 -4.67 -18.87
C ASP A 78 -17.74 -6.00 -18.15
N ILE A 79 -16.93 -6.41 -17.18
CA ILE A 79 -17.05 -7.72 -16.52
C ILE A 79 -17.23 -7.62 -15.01
N GLY A 80 -16.91 -6.48 -14.41
CA GLY A 80 -17.01 -6.23 -12.99
C GLY A 80 -18.45 -6.03 -12.50
N ASN A 81 -18.68 -6.33 -11.24
CA ASN A 81 -19.93 -6.03 -10.56
C ASN A 81 -19.88 -4.63 -10.01
N GLN A 82 -20.74 -3.74 -10.51
CA GLN A 82 -20.86 -2.39 -9.97
C GLN A 82 -21.49 -2.44 -8.58
N LEU A 83 -20.85 -1.77 -7.62
CA LEU A 83 -21.36 -1.64 -6.26
C LEU A 83 -22.36 -0.49 -6.15
N SER A 84 -23.28 -0.64 -5.21
CA SER A 84 -24.22 0.41 -4.81
C SER A 84 -23.98 0.79 -3.37
N PHE A 85 -23.97 2.08 -3.09
CA PHE A 85 -23.77 2.62 -1.76
C PHE A 85 -25.05 3.35 -1.29
N SER A 86 -25.41 3.16 -0.03
CA SER A 86 -26.55 3.84 0.58
C SER A 86 -26.21 5.28 1.01
N HIS A 87 -24.94 5.55 1.23
CA HIS A 87 -24.38 6.86 1.60
C HIS A 87 -22.92 6.93 1.15
N ASN A 88 -22.40 8.14 0.89
CA ASN A 88 -21.01 8.34 0.48
C ASN A 88 -19.97 7.90 1.52
N ASP A 89 -20.36 7.74 2.79
CA ASP A 89 -19.47 7.31 3.87
C ASP A 89 -19.71 5.88 4.34
N VAL A 90 -20.72 5.21 3.81
CA VAL A 90 -21.11 3.87 4.26
C VAL A 90 -20.62 2.83 3.27
N ALA A 91 -19.85 1.87 3.78
CA ALA A 91 -19.36 0.75 2.99
C ALA A 91 -20.49 -0.03 2.32
N ALA A 92 -20.21 -0.64 1.19
CA ALA A 92 -21.11 -1.58 0.56
C ALA A 92 -21.32 -2.81 1.46
N GLU A 93 -22.41 -3.56 1.20
CA GLU A 93 -22.59 -4.87 1.82
C GLU A 93 -21.34 -5.75 1.57
N PRO A 94 -20.98 -6.66 2.50
CA PRO A 94 -19.79 -7.48 2.34
C PRO A 94 -19.77 -8.25 1.02
N VAL A 95 -18.67 -8.17 0.31
CA VAL A 95 -18.43 -8.81 -0.97
C VAL A 95 -17.63 -10.09 -0.77
N ASN A 96 -18.07 -11.19 -1.38
CA ASN A 96 -17.33 -12.44 -1.39
C ASN A 96 -16.17 -12.35 -2.38
N MET A 97 -14.95 -12.62 -1.94
CA MET A 97 -13.75 -12.57 -2.76
C MET A 97 -13.56 -13.81 -3.64
N GLY A 98 -14.30 -14.91 -3.38
CA GLY A 98 -14.21 -16.15 -4.12
C GLY A 98 -13.10 -17.11 -3.66
N PHE A 99 -12.24 -16.67 -2.80
CA PHE A 99 -11.14 -17.42 -2.19
C PHE A 99 -10.87 -16.93 -0.78
N GLU A 100 -10.01 -17.62 -0.03
CA GLU A 100 -9.52 -17.15 1.27
C GLU A 100 -8.28 -16.28 1.09
N PHE A 101 -8.39 -15.03 1.44
CA PHE A 101 -7.30 -14.05 1.42
C PHE A 101 -6.60 -14.02 2.79
N PRO A 102 -5.33 -14.42 2.88
CA PRO A 102 -4.57 -14.34 4.12
C PRO A 102 -4.06 -12.91 4.33
N PHE A 103 -4.45 -12.28 5.43
CA PHE A 103 -4.01 -10.94 5.78
C PHE A 103 -3.63 -10.87 7.26
N TYR A 104 -2.38 -10.55 7.57
CA TYR A 104 -1.80 -10.53 8.93
C TYR A 104 -2.14 -11.79 9.76
N GLY A 105 -2.00 -12.97 9.14
CA GLY A 105 -2.20 -14.26 9.78
C GLY A 105 -3.66 -14.68 9.99
N GLN A 106 -4.61 -13.91 9.49
CA GLN A 106 -6.03 -14.26 9.46
C GLN A 106 -6.48 -14.52 8.02
N GLY A 107 -7.41 -15.48 7.84
CA GLY A 107 -8.03 -15.76 6.55
C GLY A 107 -9.38 -15.06 6.43
N TYR A 108 -9.60 -14.38 5.31
CA TYR A 108 -10.84 -13.66 5.01
C TYR A 108 -11.41 -14.14 3.69
N THR A 109 -12.69 -14.47 3.64
CA THR A 109 -13.40 -14.82 2.41
C THR A 109 -14.28 -13.70 1.88
N GLN A 110 -14.49 -12.68 2.71
CA GLN A 110 -15.28 -11.49 2.39
C GLN A 110 -14.54 -10.24 2.82
N CYS A 111 -14.83 -9.14 2.14
CA CYS A 111 -14.38 -7.81 2.51
C CYS A 111 -15.50 -6.79 2.36
N THR A 112 -15.38 -5.65 2.99
CA THR A 112 -16.22 -4.47 2.78
C THR A 112 -15.45 -3.46 1.94
N ILE A 113 -16.14 -2.83 1.00
CA ILE A 113 -15.56 -1.76 0.18
C ILE A 113 -16.21 -0.45 0.62
N ASN A 114 -15.40 0.46 1.14
CA ASN A 114 -15.87 1.79 1.50
C ASN A 114 -15.71 2.75 0.31
N PRO A 115 -16.71 3.56 -0.01
CA PRO A 115 -16.64 4.51 -1.12
C PRO A 115 -15.47 5.51 -0.98
N ASN A 116 -14.95 5.71 0.22
CA ASN A 116 -13.82 6.58 0.53
C ASN A 116 -12.43 5.95 0.26
N GLY A 117 -12.33 4.96 -0.64
CA GLY A 117 -11.07 4.49 -1.20
C GLY A 117 -10.31 3.46 -0.38
N TRP A 118 -11.00 2.67 0.45
CA TRP A 118 -10.38 1.61 1.23
C TRP A 118 -11.21 0.32 1.28
N VAL A 119 -10.54 -0.79 1.56
CA VAL A 119 -11.11 -2.13 1.68
C VAL A 119 -10.88 -2.64 3.09
N GLY A 120 -11.96 -3.00 3.80
CA GLY A 120 -11.92 -3.48 5.17
C GLY A 120 -12.14 -4.99 5.26
N PHE A 121 -11.52 -5.62 6.25
CA PHE A 121 -11.69 -7.04 6.59
C PHE A 121 -12.27 -7.23 7.98
N GLY A 122 -12.58 -6.14 8.67
CA GLY A 122 -13.20 -6.13 9.99
C GLY A 122 -14.67 -5.73 9.95
N GLU A 123 -15.23 -5.51 11.14
CA GLU A 123 -16.51 -4.87 11.29
C GLU A 123 -16.44 -3.42 10.85
N ASP A 124 -17.53 -2.95 10.29
CA ASP A 124 -17.71 -1.74 9.56
C ASP A 124 -17.09 -0.50 10.03
N ASN A 125 -16.84 0.31 9.10
CA ASN A 125 -16.34 1.61 9.36
C ASN A 125 -16.88 2.63 8.35
N VAL A 126 -17.26 3.78 8.87
CA VAL A 126 -17.73 4.94 8.10
C VAL A 126 -16.65 6.01 7.98
N ALA A 127 -15.38 5.63 8.10
CA ALA A 127 -14.26 6.57 8.08
C ALA A 127 -14.06 7.18 6.69
N PHE A 128 -14.48 8.42 6.53
CA PHE A 128 -14.27 9.22 5.33
C PHE A 128 -13.00 10.09 5.42
N SER A 129 -12.70 10.57 6.62
CA SER A 129 -11.56 11.46 6.84
C SER A 129 -10.28 10.67 7.10
N ASN A 130 -9.32 10.80 6.20
CA ASN A 130 -8.03 10.16 6.34
C ASN A 130 -7.22 10.72 7.53
N THR A 131 -6.29 9.92 8.01
CA THR A 131 -5.32 10.27 9.05
C THR A 131 -3.96 9.69 8.72
N SER A 132 -2.92 10.19 9.38
CA SER A 132 -1.59 9.59 9.23
C SER A 132 -1.58 8.15 9.72
N LEU A 133 -0.97 7.26 8.95
CA LEU A 133 -0.79 5.85 9.31
C LEU A 133 0.65 5.60 9.83
N PRO A 134 0.83 4.69 10.79
CA PRO A 134 -0.20 3.88 11.47
C PRO A 134 -1.01 4.69 12.49
N SER A 135 -2.29 4.33 12.67
CA SER A 135 -3.20 4.96 13.63
C SER A 135 -4.23 3.98 14.16
N GLU A 136 -4.44 3.97 15.46
CA GLU A 136 -5.50 3.16 16.10
C GLU A 136 -6.91 3.65 15.74
N SER A 137 -7.05 4.88 15.25
CA SER A 137 -8.33 5.43 14.79
C SER A 137 -8.65 5.13 13.33
N ALA A 138 -7.70 4.59 12.57
CA ALA A 138 -7.96 4.14 11.21
C ALA A 138 -8.76 2.83 11.20
N PRO A 139 -9.55 2.56 10.15
CA PRO A 139 -10.18 1.24 9.96
C PRO A 139 -9.16 0.11 10.03
N GLN A 140 -9.49 -0.95 10.77
CA GLN A 140 -8.56 -2.08 10.97
C GLN A 140 -9.34 -3.41 11.09
N PRO A 141 -8.85 -4.49 10.44
CA PRO A 141 -7.79 -4.51 9.44
C PRO A 141 -8.29 -3.98 8.09
N ALA A 142 -7.45 -3.22 7.37
CA ALA A 142 -7.84 -2.60 6.10
C ALA A 142 -6.65 -2.37 5.14
N ILE A 143 -6.97 -2.25 3.86
CA ILE A 143 -6.05 -1.82 2.81
C ILE A 143 -6.54 -0.47 2.27
N PHE A 144 -5.67 0.54 2.28
CA PHE A 144 -5.95 1.89 1.83
C PHE A 144 -5.33 2.10 0.44
N GLY A 145 -6.15 2.01 -0.61
CA GLY A 145 -5.71 2.29 -1.98
C GLY A 145 -5.54 3.78 -2.22
N PHE A 146 -6.60 4.53 -1.94
CA PHE A 146 -6.61 5.99 -2.00
C PHE A 146 -7.66 6.53 -1.01
N TRP A 147 -7.30 6.59 0.27
CA TRP A 147 -8.21 7.02 1.33
C TRP A 147 -8.33 8.54 1.40
N ASP A 148 -9.47 9.04 0.96
CA ASP A 148 -9.89 10.44 1.08
C ASP A 148 -11.43 10.47 1.17
N ASP A 149 -12.01 11.62 1.43
CA ASP A 149 -13.45 11.84 1.41
C ASP A 149 -13.97 11.81 -0.04
N LEU A 150 -14.38 10.64 -0.49
CA LEU A 150 -14.83 10.39 -1.87
C LEU A 150 -16.35 10.18 -1.94
N ASN A 151 -16.95 10.53 -3.07
CA ASN A 151 -18.37 10.34 -3.29
C ASN A 151 -18.68 9.79 -4.68
N PRO A 152 -18.98 8.48 -4.82
CA PRO A 152 -19.47 7.89 -6.08
C PRO A 152 -20.99 8.11 -6.29
N ILE A 153 -21.70 8.74 -5.35
CA ILE A 153 -23.14 8.88 -5.40
C ILE A 153 -23.53 10.23 -6.04
N SER A 154 -24.39 10.18 -7.04
CA SER A 154 -24.80 11.36 -7.81
C SER A 154 -25.75 12.34 -7.09
N SER A 155 -26.11 12.04 -5.84
CA SER A 155 -26.97 12.91 -5.01
C SER A 155 -26.19 13.56 -3.88
N ASP A 156 -26.68 14.70 -3.39
CA ASP A 156 -26.13 15.36 -2.20
C ASP A 156 -26.24 14.45 -0.98
N GLN A 157 -25.13 14.19 -0.34
CA GLN A 157 -25.01 13.35 0.83
C GLN A 157 -24.24 14.11 1.91
N GLY A 158 -25.00 14.69 2.85
CA GLY A 158 -24.40 15.26 4.06
C GLY A 158 -23.43 16.44 3.89
N GLY A 159 -23.61 17.23 2.82
CA GLY A 159 -22.72 18.36 2.48
C GLY A 159 -21.74 18.07 1.37
N CYS A 160 -21.82 16.88 0.80
CA CYS A 160 -21.11 16.47 -0.39
C CYS A 160 -22.03 16.65 -1.61
N PRO A 161 -21.95 17.77 -2.35
CA PRO A 161 -23.05 18.24 -3.18
C PRO A 161 -23.35 17.35 -4.39
N THR A 162 -22.35 16.79 -5.03
CA THR A 162 -22.55 15.82 -6.12
C THR A 162 -21.34 14.93 -6.24
N GLY A 163 -21.57 13.62 -6.22
CA GLY A 163 -20.56 12.65 -6.54
C GLY A 163 -20.61 12.20 -7.99
N SER A 164 -19.61 11.49 -8.42
CA SER A 164 -19.51 10.85 -9.72
C SER A 164 -18.62 9.62 -9.67
N GLY A 165 -18.60 8.89 -10.75
CA GLY A 165 -17.81 7.68 -10.87
C GLY A 165 -18.54 6.45 -10.36
N ASN A 166 -17.84 5.34 -10.39
CA ASN A 166 -18.38 4.05 -10.00
C ASN A 166 -17.31 3.26 -9.24
N VAL A 167 -17.74 2.27 -8.47
CA VAL A 167 -16.86 1.30 -7.86
C VAL A 167 -17.27 -0.07 -8.34
N TYR A 168 -16.31 -0.83 -8.83
CA TYR A 168 -16.50 -2.18 -9.34
C TYR A 168 -15.69 -3.19 -8.56
N THR A 169 -16.20 -4.42 -8.54
CA THR A 169 -15.45 -5.57 -8.05
C THR A 169 -15.47 -6.70 -9.06
N TYR A 170 -14.39 -7.44 -9.11
CA TYR A 170 -14.28 -8.65 -9.94
C TYR A 170 -13.48 -9.71 -9.20
N SER A 171 -13.92 -10.95 -9.31
CA SER A 171 -13.23 -12.09 -8.71
C SER A 171 -13.05 -13.18 -9.75
N GLU A 172 -11.82 -13.67 -9.89
CA GLU A 172 -11.49 -14.80 -10.75
C GLU A 172 -10.33 -15.58 -10.14
N ASN A 173 -10.50 -16.90 -9.98
CA ASN A 173 -9.53 -17.80 -9.36
C ASN A 173 -9.15 -17.31 -7.94
N ASP A 174 -7.89 -16.92 -7.74
CA ASP A 174 -7.32 -16.37 -6.52
C ASP A 174 -7.01 -14.86 -6.61
N MET A 175 -7.68 -14.18 -7.53
CA MET A 175 -7.56 -12.75 -7.76
C MET A 175 -8.88 -12.05 -7.41
N PHE A 176 -8.77 -10.95 -6.67
CA PHE A 176 -9.88 -10.04 -6.41
C PHE A 176 -9.47 -8.61 -6.75
N VAL A 177 -10.25 -7.96 -7.59
CA VAL A 177 -10.01 -6.60 -8.06
C VAL A 177 -11.08 -5.67 -7.49
N VAL A 178 -10.66 -4.55 -6.95
CA VAL A 178 -11.54 -3.42 -6.59
C VAL A 178 -11.08 -2.22 -7.40
N TRP A 179 -11.97 -1.66 -8.20
CA TRP A 179 -11.68 -0.52 -9.05
C TRP A 179 -12.58 0.67 -8.70
N PHE A 180 -11.96 1.77 -8.31
CA PHE A 180 -12.59 3.08 -8.14
C PHE A 180 -12.44 3.84 -9.46
N ASP A 181 -13.50 3.88 -10.24
CA ASP A 181 -13.52 4.45 -11.59
C ASP A 181 -14.03 5.89 -11.57
N HIS A 182 -13.13 6.86 -11.75
CA HIS A 182 -13.44 8.29 -11.82
C HIS A 182 -14.30 8.79 -10.64
N VAL A 183 -14.05 8.28 -9.45
CA VAL A 183 -14.79 8.67 -8.24
C VAL A 183 -14.42 10.10 -7.85
N ALA A 184 -15.43 10.95 -7.69
CA ALA A 184 -15.20 12.34 -7.30
C ALA A 184 -14.81 12.45 -5.83
N ARG A 185 -13.93 13.39 -5.53
CA ARG A 185 -13.69 13.83 -4.14
C ARG A 185 -14.89 14.64 -3.64
N CYS A 186 -15.29 14.42 -2.40
CA CYS A 186 -16.25 15.27 -1.73
C CYS A 186 -15.63 16.66 -1.51
N ALA A 187 -16.12 17.66 -2.23
CA ALA A 187 -15.67 19.03 -2.08
C ALA A 187 -16.68 19.82 -1.25
N SER A 188 -16.35 20.13 -0.01
CA SER A 188 -17.13 21.05 0.81
C SER A 188 -17.01 22.48 0.27
N GLY A 189 -17.88 22.84 -0.70
CA GLY A 189 -18.23 24.24 -1.00
C GLY A 189 -17.21 25.11 -1.76
N ASP A 190 -16.01 24.64 -2.08
CA ASP A 190 -14.99 25.42 -2.80
C ASP A 190 -14.94 25.14 -4.32
N GLY A 191 -15.77 24.22 -4.79
CA GLY A 191 -15.93 23.92 -6.21
C GLY A 191 -14.76 23.16 -6.86
N VAL A 192 -13.81 22.70 -6.07
CA VAL A 192 -12.70 21.86 -6.55
C VAL A 192 -13.10 20.39 -6.44
N THR A 193 -13.60 19.84 -7.52
CA THR A 193 -13.80 18.39 -7.64
C THR A 193 -12.56 17.76 -8.26
N GLY A 194 -11.79 17.03 -7.47
CA GLY A 194 -10.84 16.04 -7.99
C GLY A 194 -11.63 14.84 -8.53
N ILE A 195 -11.20 14.25 -9.63
CA ILE A 195 -11.69 12.96 -10.15
C ILE A 195 -10.49 12.02 -10.12
N TYR A 196 -10.67 10.86 -9.52
CA TYR A 196 -9.61 9.84 -9.33
C TYR A 196 -9.97 8.54 -10.03
#